data_ca389e189ec84eeef4e033fa54ef1a5b
#
_entry.id   ca389e189ec84eeef4e033fa54ef1a5b
#
_cell.length_a   1.000
_cell.length_b   1.000
_cell.length_c   1.000
_cell.angle_alpha   90.00
_cell.angle_beta   90.00
_cell.angle_gamma   90.00
#
_symmetry.space_group_name_H-M   'P 1'
#
loop_
_entity.id
_entity.type
_entity.pdbx_description
1 polymer ?
#
loop_
_entity_poly.entity_id
_entity_poly.type
_entity_poly.pdbx_seq_one_letter_code
_entity_poly.pdbx_strand_id
1 'polypeptide(L)'
;MQLTFLGATGTVTGSKYLLKSGDKRILVDCGLFQGLKQLRLKNWAELPINPKEIDVVVLTHAHIDHSGYLPLLVKNGFSGKVYCSEATRDLCEVLLPDSAYLQEEEAEYANRSGFSKHQPALPLYTQEDARAALKLITSVNYEQDVDLGGGLTLRLTPNGHILGSAFVRIHNHQTSVLFSGDIGRPNDILMRAPKAIKQADYLLLESTYGNRLHEKDDPQVKLAAVINKTVKRKGVVVIPVFAVGRAQELLYYIYLLKSSGAIAHDIPVYLNSPMAVDATEIFMHHHHEHRLTPEQCHALNQTARMVNSVDESRRLNQTHGPMIILSASGMASGGRVVHHLKAFAPKSNNTILFVGFQAAGTRGAAMLDGAESVKIHGEYVPIRANVELISNLSAHADYSEILDWLGGFETPPKKTFIVHGEPVAADAMRHHIEEKMHWKVVMPEYLQTVTLD
;
A
#
# COMPACT_ATOMS: atom_id res chain seq x y z
N MET A 1 -15.09 -6.03 25.33
CA MET A 1 -14.63 -4.99 24.35
C MET A 1 -15.68 -4.82 23.26
N GLN A 2 -15.67 -3.69 22.52
CA GLN A 2 -16.51 -3.49 21.31
C GLN A 2 -15.62 -3.11 20.15
N LEU A 3 -15.89 -3.66 18.96
CA LEU A 3 -15.17 -3.40 17.74
C LEU A 3 -16.15 -2.86 16.69
N THR A 4 -15.84 -1.69 16.09
CA THR A 4 -16.62 -1.06 15.03
C THR A 4 -15.77 -0.96 13.76
N PHE A 5 -16.34 -1.39 12.62
CA PHE A 5 -15.67 -1.39 11.33
C PHE A 5 -15.95 -0.09 10.57
N LEU A 6 -15.00 0.83 10.55
CA LEU A 6 -15.14 2.15 9.92
C LEU A 6 -14.57 2.22 8.49
N GLY A 7 -14.07 1.10 7.98
CA GLY A 7 -13.52 1.02 6.63
C GLY A 7 -13.00 -0.36 6.27
N ALA A 8 -12.49 -0.51 5.05
CA ALA A 8 -11.97 -1.74 4.45
C ALA A 8 -12.90 -2.97 4.60
N THR A 9 -14.20 -2.74 4.54
CA THR A 9 -15.24 -3.78 4.48
C THR A 9 -15.78 -3.86 3.04
N GLY A 10 -15.57 -5.00 2.37
CA GLY A 10 -15.90 -5.16 0.95
C GLY A 10 -15.09 -4.25 0.01
N THR A 11 -13.92 -3.80 0.44
CA THR A 11 -12.97 -2.99 -0.32
C THR A 11 -11.57 -3.14 0.26
N VAL A 12 -10.54 -2.93 -0.58
CA VAL A 12 -9.12 -2.97 -0.22
C VAL A 12 -8.57 -1.61 0.20
N THR A 13 -9.39 -0.65 0.57
CA THR A 13 -8.90 0.69 0.96
C THR A 13 -9.68 1.28 2.12
N GLY A 14 -9.09 2.26 2.79
CA GLY A 14 -9.73 3.02 3.85
C GLY A 14 -9.78 2.29 5.19
N SER A 15 -8.76 1.48 5.48
CA SER A 15 -8.66 0.67 6.71
C SER A 15 -8.77 1.53 7.96
N LYS A 16 -9.82 1.28 8.75
CA LYS A 16 -10.12 1.96 10.01
C LYS A 16 -10.95 1.05 10.89
N TYR A 17 -10.43 0.69 12.07
CA TYR A 17 -11.12 -0.20 13.01
C TYR A 17 -11.11 0.42 14.40
N LEU A 18 -12.28 0.72 14.96
CA LEU A 18 -12.41 1.34 16.26
C LEU A 18 -12.64 0.28 17.34
N LEU A 19 -11.68 0.13 18.25
CA LEU A 19 -11.79 -0.73 19.41
C LEU A 19 -12.12 0.13 20.64
N LYS A 20 -13.23 -0.19 21.31
CA LYS A 20 -13.65 0.41 22.58
C LYS A 20 -13.51 -0.60 23.71
N SER A 21 -12.85 -0.20 24.80
CA SER A 21 -12.71 -0.98 26.02
C SER A 21 -12.83 -0.05 27.24
N GLY A 22 -13.92 -0.18 28.01
CA GLY A 22 -14.26 0.82 29.01
C GLY A 22 -14.42 2.20 28.38
N ASP A 23 -13.70 3.18 28.92
CA ASP A 23 -13.69 4.56 28.38
C ASP A 23 -12.65 4.78 27.29
N LYS A 24 -11.78 3.80 27.04
CA LYS A 24 -10.72 3.91 26.01
C LYS A 24 -11.25 3.61 24.62
N ARG A 25 -10.86 4.45 23.65
CA ARG A 25 -11.14 4.32 22.22
C ARG A 25 -9.83 4.32 21.45
N ILE A 26 -9.54 3.20 20.81
CA ILE A 26 -8.33 2.99 20.02
C ILE A 26 -8.75 2.80 18.57
N LEU A 27 -8.18 3.59 17.68
CA LEU A 27 -8.35 3.42 16.24
C LEU A 27 -7.14 2.65 15.69
N VAL A 28 -7.36 1.46 15.14
CA VAL A 28 -6.33 0.72 14.43
C VAL A 28 -6.48 1.01 12.94
N ASP A 29 -5.41 1.49 12.36
CA ASP A 29 -5.31 2.12 11.06
C ASP A 29 -6.20 3.37 10.89
N CYS A 30 -5.76 4.24 10.01
CA CYS A 30 -6.40 5.50 9.71
C CYS A 30 -6.19 5.84 8.22
N GLY A 31 -6.74 4.99 7.33
CA GLY A 31 -6.46 5.00 5.91
C GLY A 31 -7.44 5.82 5.07
N LEU A 32 -6.99 6.31 3.92
CA LEU A 32 -7.84 6.91 2.90
C LEU A 32 -8.54 5.85 2.06
N PHE A 33 -9.81 6.08 1.77
CA PHE A 33 -10.50 5.37 0.70
C PHE A 33 -9.96 5.83 -0.66
N GLN A 34 -9.65 4.89 -1.53
CA GLN A 34 -9.12 5.11 -2.89
C GLN A 34 -9.99 4.40 -3.95
N GLY A 35 -9.66 4.55 -5.22
CA GLY A 35 -10.35 3.88 -6.33
C GLY A 35 -11.69 4.49 -6.69
N LEU A 36 -12.78 3.77 -6.51
CA LEU A 36 -14.13 4.15 -6.91
C LEU A 36 -14.56 5.49 -6.31
N LYS A 37 -15.26 6.30 -7.10
CA LYS A 37 -15.72 7.64 -6.67
C LYS A 37 -16.54 7.59 -5.39
N GLN A 38 -17.44 6.63 -5.26
CA GLN A 38 -18.27 6.46 -4.06
C GLN A 38 -17.46 6.17 -2.79
N LEU A 39 -16.33 5.48 -2.90
CA LEU A 39 -15.42 5.26 -1.79
C LEU A 39 -14.66 6.54 -1.46
N ARG A 40 -14.11 7.24 -2.46
CA ARG A 40 -13.38 8.50 -2.25
C ARG A 40 -14.25 9.59 -1.62
N LEU A 41 -15.56 9.61 -1.89
CA LEU A 41 -16.50 10.52 -1.25
C LEU A 41 -16.65 10.29 0.26
N LYS A 42 -16.38 9.06 0.75
CA LYS A 42 -16.37 8.78 2.20
C LYS A 42 -15.25 9.51 2.95
N ASN A 43 -14.16 9.91 2.26
CA ASN A 43 -13.11 10.70 2.88
C ASN A 43 -13.56 12.14 3.20
N TRP A 44 -14.59 12.63 2.52
CA TRP A 44 -15.19 13.96 2.73
C TRP A 44 -16.36 13.94 3.72
N ALA A 45 -16.89 12.77 4.01
CA ALA A 45 -17.94 12.61 5.00
C ALA A 45 -17.36 12.73 6.42
N GLU A 46 -18.19 13.20 7.35
CA GLU A 46 -17.83 13.21 8.77
C GLU A 46 -17.54 11.77 9.25
N LEU A 47 -16.49 11.64 10.04
CA LEU A 47 -16.20 10.36 10.68
C LEU A 47 -17.32 10.04 11.67
N PRO A 48 -17.85 8.81 11.73
CA PRO A 48 -18.98 8.45 12.62
C PRO A 48 -18.61 8.38 14.11
N ILE A 49 -17.50 8.97 14.46
CA ILE A 49 -17.03 9.23 15.82
C ILE A 49 -16.35 10.60 15.84
N ASN A 50 -16.53 11.36 16.92
CA ASN A 50 -15.80 12.60 17.10
C ASN A 50 -14.29 12.31 17.26
N PRO A 51 -13.40 12.84 16.40
CA PRO A 51 -11.96 12.63 16.50
C PRO A 51 -11.36 12.94 17.88
N LYS A 52 -11.93 13.90 18.60
CA LYS A 52 -11.51 14.29 19.96
C LYS A 52 -11.75 13.18 21.00
N GLU A 53 -12.60 12.21 20.70
CA GLU A 53 -12.92 11.11 21.59
C GLU A 53 -12.01 9.89 21.37
N ILE A 54 -11.15 9.91 20.35
CA ILE A 54 -10.19 8.86 20.10
C ILE A 54 -8.96 9.12 20.97
N ASP A 55 -8.61 8.17 21.83
CA ASP A 55 -7.47 8.30 22.75
C ASP A 55 -6.14 8.00 22.04
N VAL A 56 -6.13 6.99 21.17
CA VAL A 56 -4.92 6.45 20.55
C VAL A 56 -5.23 6.00 19.13
N VAL A 57 -4.27 6.21 18.22
CA VAL A 57 -4.21 5.54 16.91
C VAL A 57 -3.06 4.56 16.91
N VAL A 58 -3.22 3.39 16.27
CA VAL A 58 -2.14 2.44 16.03
C VAL A 58 -2.11 2.14 14.54
N LEU A 59 -0.97 2.33 13.88
CA LEU A 59 -0.80 2.02 12.46
C LEU A 59 -0.12 0.66 12.29
N THR A 60 -0.70 -0.18 11.44
CA THR A 60 -0.11 -1.46 11.04
C THR A 60 1.08 -1.24 10.12
N HIS A 61 0.97 -0.30 9.19
CA HIS A 61 2.02 0.07 8.24
C HIS A 61 1.73 1.43 7.57
N ALA A 62 2.65 1.88 6.72
CA ALA A 62 2.64 3.25 6.22
C ALA A 62 1.82 3.48 4.93
N HIS A 63 1.29 2.45 4.25
CA HIS A 63 0.49 2.67 3.03
C HIS A 63 -0.66 3.65 3.27
N ILE A 64 -0.99 4.44 2.26
CA ILE A 64 -1.96 5.55 2.36
C ILE A 64 -3.38 5.08 2.69
N ASP A 65 -3.75 3.89 2.31
CA ASP A 65 -5.03 3.25 2.67
C ASP A 65 -5.07 2.70 4.11
N HIS A 66 -3.95 2.81 4.86
CA HIS A 66 -3.81 2.51 6.28
C HIS A 66 -3.41 3.72 7.13
N SER A 67 -2.73 4.72 6.56
CA SER A 67 -2.21 5.89 7.30
C SER A 67 -2.74 7.25 6.80
N GLY A 68 -3.16 7.32 5.54
CA GLY A 68 -3.35 8.58 4.83
C GLY A 68 -4.52 9.46 5.28
N TYR A 69 -5.44 8.97 6.11
CA TYR A 69 -6.50 9.78 6.72
C TYR A 69 -6.04 10.47 8.02
N LEU A 70 -4.88 10.10 8.57
CA LEU A 70 -4.36 10.62 9.83
C LEU A 70 -4.24 12.16 9.84
N PRO A 71 -3.73 12.84 8.80
CA PRO A 71 -3.70 14.30 8.77
C PRO A 71 -5.10 14.92 8.88
N LEU A 72 -6.11 14.35 8.23
CA LEU A 72 -7.49 14.82 8.32
C LEU A 72 -8.08 14.56 9.71
N LEU A 73 -7.75 13.42 10.32
CA LEU A 73 -8.18 13.11 11.69
C LEU A 73 -7.65 14.16 12.68
N VAL A 74 -6.38 14.54 12.55
CA VAL A 74 -5.72 15.56 13.39
C VAL A 74 -6.33 16.95 13.13
N LYS A 75 -6.52 17.34 11.86
CA LYS A 75 -7.21 18.56 11.46
C LYS A 75 -8.59 18.68 12.11
N ASN A 76 -9.30 17.56 12.26
CA ASN A 76 -10.63 17.48 12.86
C ASN A 76 -10.61 17.33 14.40
N GLY A 77 -9.44 17.45 15.03
CA GLY A 77 -9.29 17.61 16.48
C GLY A 77 -8.76 16.40 17.24
N PHE A 78 -8.29 15.35 16.58
CA PHE A 78 -7.54 14.29 17.26
C PHE A 78 -6.21 14.86 17.78
N SER A 79 -5.87 14.55 19.03
CA SER A 79 -4.63 15.01 19.69
C SER A 79 -3.94 13.93 20.51
N GLY A 80 -4.41 12.69 20.40
CA GLY A 80 -3.82 11.53 21.08
C GLY A 80 -2.50 11.10 20.44
N LYS A 81 -1.88 10.06 21.01
CA LYS A 81 -0.66 9.46 20.45
C LYS A 81 -0.99 8.54 19.29
N VAL A 82 -0.07 8.47 18.33
CA VAL A 82 -0.09 7.51 17.22
C VAL A 82 1.08 6.56 17.40
N TYR A 83 0.81 5.27 17.58
CA TYR A 83 1.85 4.25 17.73
C TYR A 83 2.05 3.46 16.44
N CYS A 84 3.30 3.21 16.07
CA CYS A 84 3.70 2.34 14.96
C CYS A 84 5.15 1.86 15.15
N SER A 85 5.68 1.04 14.25
CA SER A 85 7.10 0.70 14.20
C SER A 85 7.95 1.92 13.81
N GLU A 86 9.25 1.85 14.03
CA GLU A 86 10.18 2.94 13.67
C GLU A 86 10.19 3.17 12.15
N ALA A 87 10.33 2.12 11.37
CA ALA A 87 10.33 2.27 9.91
C ALA A 87 8.98 2.73 9.36
N THR A 88 7.84 2.36 9.96
CA THR A 88 6.53 2.92 9.59
C THR A 88 6.48 4.43 9.88
N ARG A 89 7.02 4.91 11.00
CA ARG A 89 7.13 6.35 11.30
C ARG A 89 7.93 7.07 10.21
N ASP A 90 9.12 6.57 9.90
CA ASP A 90 10.02 7.21 8.95
C ASP A 90 9.40 7.24 7.54
N LEU A 91 8.70 6.18 7.13
CA LEU A 91 7.94 6.16 5.89
C LEU A 91 6.77 7.15 5.90
N CYS A 92 6.05 7.31 7.01
CA CYS A 92 4.98 8.29 7.15
C CYS A 92 5.52 9.74 7.01
N GLU A 93 6.76 10.03 7.44
CA GLU A 93 7.40 11.33 7.27
C GLU A 93 7.56 11.74 5.81
N VAL A 94 7.63 10.76 4.90
CA VAL A 94 7.69 10.98 3.45
C VAL A 94 6.30 10.91 2.82
N LEU A 95 5.52 9.87 3.14
CA LEU A 95 4.26 9.57 2.47
C LEU A 95 3.15 10.58 2.77
N LEU A 96 3.00 11.02 4.02
CA LEU A 96 1.88 11.91 4.39
C LEU A 96 2.04 13.32 3.81
N PRO A 97 3.24 13.97 3.84
CA PRO A 97 3.44 15.24 3.16
C PRO A 97 3.31 15.17 1.63
N ASP A 98 3.80 14.08 0.99
CA ASP A 98 3.64 13.89 -0.45
C ASP A 98 2.18 13.71 -0.85
N SER A 99 1.42 12.93 -0.08
CA SER A 99 -0.03 12.79 -0.27
C SER A 99 -0.76 14.13 -0.16
N ALA A 100 -0.38 14.97 0.80
CA ALA A 100 -0.92 16.32 0.96
C ALA A 100 -0.56 17.23 -0.23
N TYR A 101 0.71 17.23 -0.63
CA TYR A 101 1.20 17.99 -1.77
C TYR A 101 0.44 17.64 -3.06
N LEU A 102 0.24 16.36 -3.35
CA LEU A 102 -0.50 15.92 -4.53
C LEU A 102 -1.96 16.39 -4.50
N GLN A 103 -2.61 16.43 -3.34
CA GLN A 103 -3.97 16.93 -3.17
C GLN A 103 -4.05 18.46 -3.35
N GLU A 104 -3.07 19.20 -2.82
CA GLU A 104 -2.96 20.65 -3.01
C GLU A 104 -2.76 21.00 -4.49
N GLU A 105 -1.83 20.33 -5.17
CA GLU A 105 -1.59 20.49 -6.62
C GLU A 105 -2.84 20.17 -7.46
N GLU A 106 -3.57 19.08 -7.13
CA GLU A 106 -4.80 18.71 -7.83
C GLU A 106 -5.90 19.79 -7.63
N ALA A 107 -6.04 20.32 -6.42
CA ALA A 107 -7.00 21.38 -6.10
C ALA A 107 -6.65 22.68 -6.82
N GLU A 108 -5.37 23.09 -6.81
CA GLU A 108 -4.90 24.26 -7.54
C GLU A 108 -5.10 24.12 -9.05
N TYR A 109 -4.74 22.97 -9.61
CA TYR A 109 -4.95 22.71 -11.03
C TYR A 109 -6.44 22.75 -11.40
N ALA A 110 -7.30 22.16 -10.57
CA ALA A 110 -8.74 22.19 -10.77
C ALA A 110 -9.32 23.62 -10.75
N ASN A 111 -8.82 24.47 -9.85
CA ASN A 111 -9.21 25.88 -9.75
C ASN A 111 -8.73 26.69 -10.97
N ARG A 112 -7.47 26.51 -11.39
CA ARG A 112 -6.92 27.21 -12.59
C ARG A 112 -7.64 26.81 -13.88
N SER A 113 -8.00 25.54 -14.00
CA SER A 113 -8.58 24.97 -15.22
C SER A 113 -10.12 25.05 -15.25
N GLY A 114 -10.77 25.45 -14.15
CA GLY A 114 -12.20 25.67 -14.06
C GLY A 114 -13.08 24.43 -14.25
N PHE A 115 -12.51 23.22 -14.15
CA PHE A 115 -13.28 21.98 -14.37
C PHE A 115 -13.94 21.42 -13.11
N SER A 116 -13.59 21.96 -11.93
CA SER A 116 -14.18 21.49 -10.67
C SER A 116 -15.63 21.97 -10.54
N LYS A 117 -16.47 21.07 -9.99
CA LYS A 117 -17.83 21.45 -9.56
C LYS A 117 -17.85 22.27 -8.25
N HIS A 118 -16.75 22.24 -7.51
CA HIS A 118 -16.56 22.99 -6.25
C HIS A 118 -15.74 24.25 -6.51
N GLN A 119 -16.16 25.38 -5.99
CA GLN A 119 -15.48 26.66 -6.17
C GLN A 119 -15.31 27.36 -4.81
N PRO A 120 -14.08 27.34 -4.26
CA PRO A 120 -12.88 26.69 -4.80
C PRO A 120 -12.89 25.17 -4.57
N ALA A 121 -12.14 24.42 -5.39
CA ALA A 121 -11.74 23.08 -5.07
C ALA A 121 -10.72 23.13 -3.92
N LEU A 122 -10.87 22.25 -2.94
CA LEU A 122 -10.01 22.19 -1.75
C LEU A 122 -9.37 20.81 -1.63
N PRO A 123 -8.14 20.71 -1.07
CA PRO A 123 -7.59 19.44 -0.64
C PRO A 123 -8.30 18.94 0.63
N LEU A 124 -8.30 17.65 0.88
CA LEU A 124 -8.79 17.06 2.15
C LEU A 124 -7.99 17.62 3.33
N TYR A 125 -6.70 17.70 3.16
CA TYR A 125 -5.74 18.26 4.13
C TYR A 125 -4.53 18.84 3.39
N THR A 126 -3.78 19.67 4.09
CA THR A 126 -2.61 20.37 3.59
C THR A 126 -1.32 19.70 4.08
N GLN A 127 -0.17 20.10 3.53
CA GLN A 127 1.13 19.70 4.04
C GLN A 127 1.36 20.14 5.49
N GLU A 128 0.76 21.25 5.91
CA GLU A 128 0.81 21.71 7.31
C GLU A 128 0.05 20.74 8.22
N ASP A 129 -1.16 20.29 7.82
CA ASP A 129 -1.94 19.28 8.53
C ASP A 129 -1.16 17.97 8.64
N ALA A 130 -0.46 17.55 7.56
CA ALA A 130 0.38 16.36 7.57
C ALA A 130 1.56 16.49 8.56
N ARG A 131 2.26 17.63 8.56
CA ARG A 131 3.34 17.88 9.53
C ARG A 131 2.83 17.95 10.98
N ALA A 132 1.62 18.43 11.20
CA ALA A 132 1.00 18.41 12.53
C ALA A 132 0.73 16.97 12.99
N ALA A 133 0.23 16.11 12.10
CA ALA A 133 -0.03 14.70 12.39
C ALA A 133 1.25 13.93 12.71
N LEU A 134 2.35 14.17 11.99
CA LEU A 134 3.64 13.51 12.22
C LEU A 134 4.19 13.75 13.63
N LYS A 135 3.91 14.90 14.24
CA LYS A 135 4.33 15.20 15.62
C LYS A 135 3.68 14.31 16.68
N LEU A 136 2.59 13.66 16.37
CA LEU A 136 1.88 12.75 17.28
C LEU A 136 2.37 11.31 17.17
N ILE A 137 3.20 10.99 16.17
CA ILE A 137 3.69 9.63 15.93
C ILE A 137 4.82 9.31 16.93
N THR A 138 4.65 8.20 17.62
CA THR A 138 5.63 7.62 18.55
C THR A 138 5.95 6.20 18.10
N SER A 139 7.21 5.93 17.78
CA SER A 139 7.64 4.58 17.42
C SER A 139 7.76 3.67 18.64
N VAL A 140 7.45 2.40 18.43
CA VAL A 140 7.60 1.34 19.41
C VAL A 140 8.32 0.15 18.80
N ASN A 141 9.11 -0.56 19.62
CA ASN A 141 9.85 -1.72 19.16
C ASN A 141 8.90 -2.91 18.94
N TYR A 142 9.25 -3.77 17.99
CA TYR A 142 8.59 -5.05 17.84
C TYR A 142 8.76 -5.92 19.10
N GLU A 143 7.76 -6.76 19.36
CA GLU A 143 7.71 -7.71 20.48
C GLU A 143 7.80 -7.06 21.87
N GLN A 144 7.65 -5.75 21.95
CA GLN A 144 7.59 -5.01 23.21
C GLN A 144 6.13 -4.69 23.55
N ASP A 145 5.77 -4.92 24.81
CA ASP A 145 4.47 -4.51 25.35
C ASP A 145 4.47 -3.02 25.70
N VAL A 146 3.45 -2.33 25.21
CA VAL A 146 3.23 -0.89 25.46
C VAL A 146 1.89 -0.70 26.13
N ASP A 147 1.88 -0.07 27.29
CA ASP A 147 0.65 0.29 28.00
C ASP A 147 -0.08 1.43 27.28
N LEU A 148 -1.32 1.17 26.86
CA LEU A 148 -2.21 2.17 26.24
C LEU A 148 -3.12 2.86 27.27
N GLY A 149 -3.02 2.49 28.54
CA GLY A 149 -3.93 2.89 29.60
C GLY A 149 -5.23 2.09 29.61
N GLY A 150 -5.99 2.21 30.70
CA GLY A 150 -7.25 1.45 30.87
C GLY A 150 -7.08 -0.07 30.92
N GLY A 151 -5.89 -0.56 31.26
CA GLY A 151 -5.56 -1.99 31.30
C GLY A 151 -5.37 -2.62 29.92
N LEU A 152 -5.17 -1.81 28.88
CA LEU A 152 -4.92 -2.26 27.51
C LEU A 152 -3.43 -2.23 27.19
N THR A 153 -2.96 -3.28 26.54
CA THR A 153 -1.58 -3.44 26.11
C THR A 153 -1.53 -3.61 24.60
N LEU A 154 -0.60 -2.90 23.96
CA LEU A 154 -0.26 -3.02 22.53
C LEU A 154 1.01 -3.86 22.38
N ARG A 155 1.03 -4.76 21.40
CA ARG A 155 2.25 -5.40 20.90
C ARG A 155 2.25 -5.39 19.36
N LEU A 156 3.38 -5.01 18.75
CA LEU A 156 3.64 -5.09 17.33
C LEU A 156 4.50 -6.30 17.02
N THR A 157 4.12 -7.06 15.97
CA THR A 157 4.89 -8.23 15.50
C THR A 157 5.08 -8.11 14.00
N PRO A 158 6.30 -8.26 13.42
CA PRO A 158 6.53 -8.12 11.99
C PRO A 158 5.63 -9.03 11.15
N ASN A 159 4.94 -8.47 10.16
CA ASN A 159 4.06 -9.21 9.26
C ASN A 159 4.57 -9.35 7.80
N GLY A 160 5.73 -8.75 7.50
CA GLY A 160 6.48 -8.99 6.26
C GLY A 160 5.91 -8.35 5.00
N HIS A 161 4.88 -7.50 5.08
CA HIS A 161 4.25 -6.88 3.91
C HIS A 161 5.14 -5.81 3.25
N ILE A 162 5.52 -4.80 4.01
CA ILE A 162 6.50 -3.78 3.63
C ILE A 162 7.40 -3.47 4.82
N LEU A 163 8.42 -2.66 4.60
CA LEU A 163 9.27 -2.16 5.67
C LEU A 163 8.42 -1.52 6.78
N GLY A 164 8.68 -1.90 8.02
CA GLY A 164 7.95 -1.38 9.19
C GLY A 164 6.58 -2.02 9.44
N SER A 165 6.09 -2.89 8.59
CA SER A 165 4.74 -3.45 8.72
C SER A 165 4.62 -4.43 9.88
N ALA A 166 3.45 -4.42 10.53
CA ALA A 166 3.20 -5.20 11.75
C ALA A 166 1.80 -5.79 11.83
N PHE A 167 1.71 -6.96 12.40
CA PHE A 167 0.52 -7.38 13.13
C PHE A 167 0.37 -6.50 14.36
N VAL A 168 -0.84 -6.01 14.62
CA VAL A 168 -1.17 -5.22 15.81
C VAL A 168 -1.99 -6.08 16.74
N ARG A 169 -1.45 -6.40 17.92
CA ARG A 169 -2.19 -7.08 18.97
C ARG A 169 -2.55 -6.10 20.07
N ILE A 170 -3.84 -5.96 20.37
CA ILE A 170 -4.35 -5.20 21.53
C ILE A 170 -5.05 -6.18 22.46
N HIS A 171 -4.64 -6.20 23.71
CA HIS A 171 -5.20 -7.13 24.67
C HIS A 171 -5.36 -6.51 26.06
N ASN A 172 -6.28 -7.05 26.82
CA ASN A 172 -6.36 -6.88 28.27
C ASN A 172 -6.24 -8.26 28.93
N HIS A 173 -6.53 -8.36 30.24
CA HIS A 173 -6.44 -9.63 30.97
C HIS A 173 -7.42 -10.71 30.51
N GLN A 174 -8.47 -10.38 29.74
CA GLN A 174 -9.56 -11.28 29.38
C GLN A 174 -9.63 -11.56 27.88
N THR A 175 -9.30 -10.60 27.04
CA THR A 175 -9.57 -10.64 25.61
C THR A 175 -8.43 -10.03 24.82
N SER A 176 -8.04 -10.70 23.74
CA SER A 176 -7.04 -10.24 22.79
C SER A 176 -7.64 -10.11 21.39
N VAL A 177 -7.31 -9.01 20.70
CA VAL A 177 -7.68 -8.76 19.31
C VAL A 177 -6.40 -8.60 18.49
N LEU A 178 -6.29 -9.39 17.43
CA LEU A 178 -5.19 -9.31 16.48
C LEU A 178 -5.71 -8.69 15.17
N PHE A 179 -5.05 -7.63 14.73
CA PHE A 179 -5.25 -7.02 13.43
C PHE A 179 -4.10 -7.44 12.52
N SER A 180 -4.40 -8.07 11.40
CA SER A 180 -3.35 -8.56 10.50
C SER A 180 -2.59 -7.43 9.81
N GLY A 181 -3.22 -6.26 9.65
CA GLY A 181 -2.79 -5.35 8.59
C GLY A 181 -2.79 -6.11 7.27
N ASP A 182 -1.91 -5.75 6.38
CA ASP A 182 -1.65 -6.49 5.15
C ASP A 182 -0.53 -7.51 5.42
N ILE A 183 -0.71 -8.75 4.99
CA ILE A 183 0.21 -9.86 5.29
C ILE A 183 1.17 -10.03 4.12
N GLY A 184 2.47 -10.05 4.44
CA GLY A 184 3.54 -10.28 3.47
C GLY A 184 3.64 -11.73 3.03
N ARG A 185 4.38 -11.95 1.94
CA ARG A 185 4.64 -13.29 1.40
C ARG A 185 5.79 -13.97 2.15
N PRO A 186 5.70 -15.28 2.43
CA PRO A 186 6.75 -16.01 3.14
C PRO A 186 8.07 -16.06 2.34
N ASN A 187 7.97 -16.01 1.00
CA ASN A 187 9.11 -16.12 0.07
C ASN A 187 9.42 -14.81 -0.65
N ASP A 188 9.07 -13.64 -0.07
CA ASP A 188 9.43 -12.36 -0.64
C ASP A 188 10.96 -12.20 -0.76
N ILE A 189 11.41 -11.59 -1.88
CA ILE A 189 12.84 -11.45 -2.15
C ILE A 189 13.53 -10.40 -1.27
N LEU A 190 12.79 -9.41 -0.81
CA LEU A 190 13.27 -8.33 0.05
C LEU A 190 12.89 -8.53 1.51
N MET A 191 11.59 -8.73 1.76
CA MET A 191 11.05 -8.75 3.11
C MET A 191 11.21 -10.12 3.77
N ARG A 192 11.30 -10.11 5.09
CA ARG A 192 11.28 -11.35 5.88
C ARG A 192 9.86 -11.89 5.94
N ALA A 193 9.74 -13.22 6.06
CA ALA A 193 8.43 -13.87 6.21
C ALA A 193 7.63 -13.31 7.40
N PRO A 194 6.28 -13.30 7.32
CA PRO A 194 5.44 -13.00 8.46
C PRO A 194 5.80 -13.87 9.66
N LYS A 195 5.91 -13.27 10.83
CA LYS A 195 6.13 -14.05 12.05
C LYS A 195 4.88 -14.86 12.41
N ALA A 196 5.11 -16.05 12.95
CA ALA A 196 4.04 -16.90 13.44
C ALA A 196 3.35 -16.27 14.66
N ILE A 197 2.04 -16.30 14.68
CA ILE A 197 1.19 -15.96 15.81
C ILE A 197 0.56 -17.24 16.34
N LYS A 198 0.68 -17.49 17.63
CA LYS A 198 0.20 -18.73 18.25
C LYS A 198 -1.25 -18.69 18.67
N GLN A 199 -1.74 -17.50 19.08
CA GLN A 199 -3.11 -17.36 19.59
C GLN A 199 -3.60 -15.90 19.53
N ALA A 200 -4.89 -15.75 19.31
CA ALA A 200 -5.66 -14.53 19.53
C ALA A 200 -7.13 -14.94 19.76
N ASP A 201 -7.85 -14.21 20.61
CA ASP A 201 -9.30 -14.49 20.80
C ASP A 201 -10.11 -14.04 19.59
N TYR A 202 -9.72 -12.92 18.99
CA TYR A 202 -10.35 -12.37 17.80
C TYR A 202 -9.30 -11.97 16.77
N LEU A 203 -9.57 -12.23 15.50
CA LEU A 203 -8.67 -11.93 14.40
C LEU A 203 -9.42 -11.08 13.36
N LEU A 204 -8.85 -9.93 12.98
CA LEU A 204 -9.19 -9.23 11.75
C LEU A 204 -8.15 -9.61 10.70
N LEU A 205 -8.60 -10.16 9.59
CA LEU A 205 -7.74 -10.76 8.57
C LEU A 205 -7.98 -10.11 7.21
N GLU A 206 -6.92 -9.67 6.56
CA GLU A 206 -6.98 -9.19 5.17
C GLU A 206 -7.40 -10.30 4.20
N SER A 207 -7.88 -9.89 3.03
CA SER A 207 -8.34 -10.82 2.00
C SER A 207 -8.11 -10.30 0.57
N THR A 208 -7.09 -9.49 0.36
CA THR A 208 -6.77 -8.88 -0.94
C THR A 208 -6.66 -9.92 -2.05
N TYR A 209 -5.99 -11.05 -1.77
CA TYR A 209 -5.83 -12.19 -2.67
C TYR A 209 -6.60 -13.43 -2.20
N GLY A 210 -7.74 -13.24 -1.54
CA GLY A 210 -8.54 -14.33 -0.96
C GLY A 210 -9.13 -15.30 -1.98
N ASN A 211 -9.23 -14.90 -3.25
CA ASN A 211 -9.84 -15.70 -4.33
C ASN A 211 -8.84 -16.20 -5.38
N ARG A 212 -7.54 -16.03 -5.18
CA ARG A 212 -6.54 -16.40 -6.19
C ARG A 212 -5.22 -16.80 -5.57
N LEU A 213 -4.43 -17.58 -6.32
CA LEU A 213 -3.05 -17.93 -6.03
C LEU A 213 -2.10 -17.05 -6.84
N HIS A 214 -0.92 -16.84 -6.32
CA HIS A 214 0.17 -16.29 -7.11
C HIS A 214 0.65 -17.32 -8.14
N GLU A 215 1.00 -16.82 -9.32
CA GLU A 215 1.65 -17.65 -10.32
C GLU A 215 2.98 -18.19 -9.77
N LYS A 216 3.28 -19.45 -10.07
CA LYS A 216 4.50 -20.11 -9.59
C LYS A 216 5.72 -19.80 -10.46
N ASP A 217 5.52 -19.18 -11.62
CA ASP A 217 6.59 -18.81 -12.53
C ASP A 217 7.52 -17.78 -11.90
N ASP A 218 8.81 -17.88 -12.23
CA ASP A 218 9.79 -16.89 -11.78
C ASP A 218 9.48 -15.50 -12.40
N PRO A 219 9.17 -14.48 -11.57
CA PRO A 219 8.88 -13.14 -12.07
C PRO A 219 10.05 -12.52 -12.84
N GLN A 220 11.29 -12.94 -12.57
CA GLN A 220 12.48 -12.48 -13.30
C GLN A 220 12.40 -12.85 -14.78
N VAL A 221 11.97 -14.08 -15.10
CA VAL A 221 11.84 -14.56 -16.49
C VAL A 221 10.82 -13.69 -17.25
N LYS A 222 9.67 -13.42 -16.64
CA LYS A 222 8.64 -12.55 -17.25
C LYS A 222 9.12 -11.11 -17.41
N LEU A 223 9.75 -10.56 -16.38
CA LEU A 223 10.30 -9.21 -16.40
C LEU A 223 11.35 -9.05 -17.49
N ALA A 224 12.30 -9.99 -17.59
CA ALA A 224 13.32 -10.00 -18.65
C ALA A 224 12.69 -10.10 -20.04
N ALA A 225 11.69 -10.97 -20.23
CA ALA A 225 11.01 -11.13 -21.50
C ALA A 225 10.32 -9.83 -21.96
N VAL A 226 9.58 -9.15 -21.06
CA VAL A 226 8.91 -7.87 -21.34
C VAL A 226 9.93 -6.79 -21.69
N ILE A 227 11.01 -6.66 -20.90
CA ILE A 227 12.07 -5.67 -21.13
C ILE A 227 12.72 -5.94 -22.51
N ASN A 228 13.22 -7.15 -22.76
CA ASN A 228 13.92 -7.49 -24.01
C ASN A 228 13.02 -7.31 -25.25
N LYS A 229 11.75 -7.72 -25.18
CA LYS A 229 10.77 -7.53 -26.26
C LYS A 229 10.58 -6.05 -26.58
N THR A 230 10.55 -5.19 -25.56
CA THR A 230 10.37 -3.74 -25.72
C THR A 230 11.64 -3.07 -26.23
N VAL A 231 12.79 -3.42 -25.69
CA VAL A 231 14.11 -2.91 -26.09
C VAL A 231 14.39 -3.24 -27.56
N LYS A 232 14.06 -4.46 -28.00
CA LYS A 232 14.18 -4.87 -29.43
C LYS A 232 13.39 -3.96 -30.39
N ARG A 233 12.28 -3.36 -29.92
CA ARG A 233 11.48 -2.38 -30.67
C ARG A 233 11.96 -0.93 -30.48
N LYS A 234 13.09 -0.72 -29.79
CA LYS A 234 13.61 0.59 -29.36
C LYS A 234 12.58 1.39 -28.53
N GLY A 235 11.76 0.68 -27.76
CA GLY A 235 10.68 1.23 -26.95
C GLY A 235 11.10 1.54 -25.52
N VAL A 236 10.20 2.21 -24.81
CA VAL A 236 10.31 2.53 -23.40
C VAL A 236 9.41 1.58 -22.59
N VAL A 237 9.94 0.99 -21.53
CA VAL A 237 9.14 0.28 -20.52
C VAL A 237 8.79 1.27 -19.42
N VAL A 238 7.53 1.64 -19.29
CA VAL A 238 7.03 2.44 -18.17
C VAL A 238 6.40 1.51 -17.15
N ILE A 239 6.92 1.54 -15.94
CA ILE A 239 6.44 0.68 -14.83
C ILE A 239 5.83 1.56 -13.74
N PRO A 240 4.49 1.64 -13.67
CA PRO A 240 3.81 2.25 -12.52
C PRO A 240 4.14 1.44 -11.26
N VAL A 241 4.68 2.09 -10.23
CA VAL A 241 5.12 1.42 -9.00
C VAL A 241 4.61 2.11 -7.75
N PHE A 242 4.35 1.35 -6.70
CA PHE A 242 4.23 1.91 -5.36
C PHE A 242 5.63 2.33 -4.89
N ALA A 243 5.73 3.52 -4.33
CA ALA A 243 7.01 4.10 -3.93
C ALA A 243 7.69 3.31 -2.82
N VAL A 244 6.89 2.67 -1.95
CA VAL A 244 7.35 1.83 -0.85
C VAL A 244 7.14 0.36 -1.19
N GLY A 245 8.15 -0.44 -1.00
CA GLY A 245 8.18 -1.89 -1.22
C GLY A 245 8.40 -2.23 -2.70
N ARG A 246 7.45 -1.92 -3.58
CA ARG A 246 7.47 -2.35 -4.99
C ARG A 246 8.57 -1.70 -5.82
N ALA A 247 8.88 -0.44 -5.59
CA ALA A 247 9.97 0.24 -6.28
C ALA A 247 11.32 -0.43 -5.95
N GLN A 248 11.58 -0.70 -4.69
CA GLN A 248 12.80 -1.34 -4.21
C GLN A 248 12.93 -2.78 -4.73
N GLU A 249 11.85 -3.53 -4.73
CA GLU A 249 11.82 -4.91 -5.25
C GLU A 249 12.15 -4.95 -6.75
N LEU A 250 11.54 -4.10 -7.56
CA LEU A 250 11.83 -4.04 -9.00
C LEU A 250 13.25 -3.56 -9.29
N LEU A 251 13.78 -2.60 -8.53
CA LEU A 251 15.18 -2.22 -8.65
C LEU A 251 16.11 -3.40 -8.38
N TYR A 252 15.81 -4.20 -7.36
CA TYR A 252 16.60 -5.39 -7.05
C TYR A 252 16.48 -6.46 -8.11
N TYR A 253 15.30 -6.74 -8.65
CA TYR A 253 15.13 -7.64 -9.79
C TYR A 253 15.89 -7.17 -11.04
N ILE A 254 15.80 -5.87 -11.37
CA ILE A 254 16.53 -5.32 -12.51
C ILE A 254 18.06 -5.43 -12.29
N TYR A 255 18.54 -5.22 -11.06
CA TYR A 255 19.93 -5.48 -10.70
C TYR A 255 20.32 -6.92 -11.00
N LEU A 256 19.56 -7.90 -10.53
CA LEU A 256 19.83 -9.32 -10.76
C LEU A 256 19.82 -9.66 -12.25
N LEU A 257 18.86 -9.13 -13.02
CA LEU A 257 18.76 -9.37 -14.46
C LEU A 257 19.93 -8.77 -15.24
N LYS A 258 20.42 -7.59 -14.85
CA LYS A 258 21.64 -7.00 -15.44
C LYS A 258 22.87 -7.80 -15.06
N SER A 259 23.01 -8.19 -13.80
CA SER A 259 24.16 -8.94 -13.29
C SER A 259 24.28 -10.33 -13.92
N SER A 260 23.16 -11.00 -14.22
CA SER A 260 23.12 -12.29 -14.89
C SER A 260 23.24 -12.19 -16.43
N GLY A 261 23.19 -10.99 -17.00
CA GLY A 261 23.15 -10.79 -18.46
C GLY A 261 21.80 -11.15 -19.10
N ALA A 262 20.75 -11.41 -18.32
CA ALA A 262 19.40 -11.69 -18.83
C ALA A 262 18.76 -10.47 -19.52
N ILE A 263 19.18 -9.26 -19.16
CA ILE A 263 18.96 -8.03 -19.90
C ILE A 263 20.28 -7.30 -20.11
N ALA A 264 20.38 -6.48 -21.16
CA ALA A 264 21.61 -5.76 -21.49
C ALA A 264 21.97 -4.76 -20.37
N HIS A 265 23.24 -4.72 -19.99
CA HIS A 265 23.74 -3.92 -18.88
C HIS A 265 23.59 -2.42 -19.11
N ASP A 266 23.70 -1.98 -20.36
CA ASP A 266 23.68 -0.58 -20.82
C ASP A 266 22.27 0.01 -20.93
N ILE A 267 21.19 -0.77 -20.74
CA ILE A 267 19.82 -0.24 -20.74
C ILE A 267 19.68 0.77 -19.58
N PRO A 268 19.38 2.06 -19.90
CA PRO A 268 19.17 3.05 -18.85
C PRO A 268 17.93 2.72 -18.03
N VAL A 269 18.06 2.85 -16.69
CA VAL A 269 16.96 2.68 -15.74
C VAL A 269 16.81 3.98 -14.96
N TYR A 270 15.58 4.44 -14.81
CA TYR A 270 15.26 5.67 -14.09
C TYR A 270 14.22 5.39 -13.02
N LEU A 271 14.48 5.86 -11.79
CA LEU A 271 13.49 5.96 -10.74
C LEU A 271 13.00 7.40 -10.68
N ASN A 272 11.82 7.66 -11.25
CA ASN A 272 11.26 9.01 -11.36
C ASN A 272 10.12 9.22 -10.37
N SER A 273 10.48 9.30 -9.11
CA SER A 273 9.59 9.62 -8.00
C SER A 273 10.44 10.05 -6.80
N PRO A 274 10.41 11.32 -6.38
CA PRO A 274 11.12 11.76 -5.18
C PRO A 274 10.80 10.90 -3.97
N MET A 275 9.51 10.65 -3.72
CA MET A 275 9.05 9.79 -2.64
C MET A 275 9.65 8.38 -2.70
N ALA A 276 9.80 7.77 -3.90
CA ALA A 276 10.41 6.44 -4.02
C ALA A 276 11.93 6.48 -3.78
N VAL A 277 12.58 7.60 -4.07
CA VAL A 277 14.00 7.82 -3.74
C VAL A 277 14.17 7.87 -2.23
N ASP A 278 13.40 8.73 -1.54
CA ASP A 278 13.45 8.87 -0.08
C ASP A 278 13.10 7.54 0.61
N ALA A 279 12.06 6.84 0.14
CA ALA A 279 11.68 5.51 0.65
C ALA A 279 12.81 4.46 0.45
N THR A 280 13.61 4.59 -0.61
CA THR A 280 14.76 3.69 -0.83
C THR A 280 15.90 3.99 0.16
N GLU A 281 16.12 5.25 0.51
CA GLU A 281 17.08 5.62 1.55
C GLU A 281 16.64 5.10 2.93
N ILE A 282 15.36 5.24 3.27
CA ILE A 282 14.78 4.67 4.50
C ILE A 282 14.93 3.15 4.50
N PHE A 283 14.65 2.48 3.37
CA PHE A 283 14.81 1.03 3.25
C PHE A 283 16.26 0.60 3.54
N MET A 284 17.25 1.31 3.03
CA MET A 284 18.66 1.02 3.30
C MET A 284 19.04 1.25 4.77
N HIS A 285 18.43 2.25 5.42
CA HIS A 285 18.69 2.57 6.84
C HIS A 285 18.22 1.42 7.76
N HIS A 286 17.04 0.87 7.48
CA HIS A 286 16.42 -0.22 8.27
C HIS A 286 16.83 -1.63 7.78
N HIS A 287 18.11 -1.84 7.45
CA HIS A 287 18.65 -3.08 6.89
C HIS A 287 18.37 -4.33 7.75
N HIS A 288 18.10 -4.18 9.04
CA HIS A 288 17.77 -5.28 9.95
C HIS A 288 16.34 -5.83 9.78
N GLU A 289 15.45 -5.10 9.10
CA GLU A 289 14.07 -5.52 8.86
C GLU A 289 13.88 -6.32 7.56
N HIS A 290 14.84 -6.32 6.65
CA HIS A 290 14.76 -7.02 5.38
C HIS A 290 15.90 -8.04 5.17
N ARG A 291 15.94 -8.72 4.01
CA ARG A 291 16.87 -9.82 3.71
C ARG A 291 18.18 -9.36 3.07
N LEU A 292 18.23 -8.17 2.48
CA LEU A 292 19.39 -7.73 1.71
C LEU A 292 20.58 -7.42 2.62
N THR A 293 21.79 -7.79 2.13
CA THR A 293 23.04 -7.32 2.75
C THR A 293 23.33 -5.87 2.42
N PRO A 294 24.22 -5.19 3.15
CA PRO A 294 24.63 -3.81 2.82
C PRO A 294 25.12 -3.64 1.38
N GLU A 295 25.86 -4.65 0.86
CA GLU A 295 26.37 -4.65 -0.52
C GLU A 295 25.24 -4.74 -1.54
N GLN A 296 24.22 -5.57 -1.27
CA GLN A 296 23.02 -5.69 -2.11
C GLN A 296 22.18 -4.40 -2.07
N CYS A 297 22.06 -3.75 -0.92
CA CYS A 297 21.41 -2.44 -0.80
C CYS A 297 22.15 -1.38 -1.63
N HIS A 298 23.48 -1.36 -1.59
CA HIS A 298 24.27 -0.45 -2.39
C HIS A 298 24.08 -0.71 -3.90
N ALA A 299 24.11 -1.96 -4.32
CA ALA A 299 23.87 -2.37 -5.71
C ALA A 299 22.47 -1.97 -6.19
N LEU A 300 21.45 -2.16 -5.35
CA LEU A 300 20.08 -1.72 -5.62
C LEU A 300 20.04 -0.21 -5.92
N ASN A 301 20.67 0.61 -5.07
CA ASN A 301 20.70 2.05 -5.23
C ASN A 301 21.41 2.52 -6.51
N GLN A 302 22.41 1.77 -6.97
CA GLN A 302 23.14 2.07 -8.21
C GLN A 302 22.42 1.56 -9.48
N THR A 303 21.37 0.76 -9.35
CA THR A 303 20.67 0.16 -10.50
C THR A 303 19.95 1.17 -11.35
N ALA A 304 19.46 2.25 -10.77
CA ALA A 304 18.73 3.30 -11.47
C ALA A 304 19.32 4.68 -11.22
N ARG A 305 19.19 5.56 -12.23
CA ARG A 305 19.39 6.99 -12.05
C ARG A 305 18.16 7.57 -11.34
N MET A 306 18.40 8.20 -10.18
CA MET A 306 17.37 8.89 -9.42
C MET A 306 16.99 10.21 -10.10
N VAL A 307 15.69 10.46 -10.30
CA VAL A 307 15.17 11.67 -10.96
C VAL A 307 14.31 12.44 -9.98
N ASN A 308 14.87 13.51 -9.42
CA ASN A 308 14.21 14.31 -8.38
C ASN A 308 13.55 15.58 -8.92
N SER A 309 14.13 16.21 -9.96
CA SER A 309 13.59 17.48 -10.47
C SER A 309 12.47 17.28 -11.50
N VAL A 310 11.59 18.29 -11.59
CA VAL A 310 10.52 18.34 -12.59
C VAL A 310 11.09 18.45 -14.00
N ASP A 311 12.18 19.22 -14.19
CA ASP A 311 12.78 19.43 -15.50
C ASP A 311 13.48 18.17 -16.04
N GLU A 312 14.11 17.37 -15.17
CA GLU A 312 14.62 16.05 -15.56
C GLU A 312 13.48 15.11 -15.97
N SER A 313 12.40 15.11 -15.20
CA SER A 313 11.20 14.30 -15.50
C SER A 313 10.58 14.70 -16.85
N ARG A 314 10.52 16.01 -17.17
CA ARG A 314 10.04 16.50 -18.47
C ARG A 314 10.96 16.08 -19.61
N ARG A 315 12.27 16.14 -19.41
CA ARG A 315 13.26 15.69 -20.41
C ARG A 315 13.11 14.20 -20.72
N LEU A 316 12.85 13.35 -19.69
CA LEU A 316 12.59 11.94 -19.92
C LEU A 316 11.39 11.71 -20.87
N ASN A 317 10.31 12.51 -20.76
CA ASN A 317 9.15 12.41 -21.65
C ASN A 317 9.45 12.72 -23.12
N GLN A 318 10.54 13.43 -23.38
CA GLN A 318 11.01 13.78 -24.73
C GLN A 318 12.08 12.83 -25.26
N THR A 319 12.64 11.98 -24.37
CA THR A 319 13.72 11.04 -24.73
C THR A 319 13.13 9.84 -25.47
N HIS A 320 13.89 9.33 -26.44
CA HIS A 320 13.56 8.11 -27.17
C HIS A 320 14.25 6.91 -26.49
N GLY A 321 13.56 5.75 -26.48
CA GLY A 321 14.10 4.50 -25.92
C GLY A 321 15.29 3.94 -26.72
N PRO A 322 15.89 2.82 -26.24
CA PRO A 322 15.35 1.98 -25.16
C PRO A 322 15.70 2.52 -23.77
N MET A 323 14.76 2.40 -22.83
CA MET A 323 14.97 2.69 -21.41
C MET A 323 13.84 2.10 -20.54
N ILE A 324 14.08 2.01 -19.25
CA ILE A 324 13.10 1.59 -18.24
C ILE A 324 12.84 2.78 -17.31
N ILE A 325 11.57 3.09 -17.06
CA ILE A 325 11.13 4.17 -16.16
C ILE A 325 10.24 3.55 -15.09
N LEU A 326 10.70 3.55 -13.83
CA LEU A 326 9.87 3.26 -12.66
C LEU A 326 9.35 4.59 -12.13
N SER A 327 8.03 4.72 -11.95
CA SER A 327 7.44 5.97 -11.48
C SER A 327 6.18 5.73 -10.64
N ALA A 328 6.03 6.44 -9.53
CA ALA A 328 4.83 6.39 -8.70
C ALA A 328 3.68 7.24 -9.33
N SER A 329 2.42 6.83 -9.18
CA SER A 329 1.84 5.79 -8.32
C SER A 329 1.64 4.46 -9.06
N GLY A 330 1.61 3.36 -8.30
CA GLY A 330 1.49 1.99 -8.83
C GLY A 330 0.17 1.68 -9.54
N MET A 331 -0.92 2.37 -9.20
CA MET A 331 -2.24 2.22 -9.85
C MET A 331 -2.50 3.30 -10.92
N ALA A 332 -1.48 4.05 -11.33
CA ALA A 332 -1.57 5.13 -12.31
C ALA A 332 -2.61 6.22 -11.93
N SER A 333 -2.85 6.43 -10.63
CA SER A 333 -3.89 7.33 -10.14
C SER A 333 -3.46 8.80 -10.14
N GLY A 334 -2.18 9.08 -9.95
CA GLY A 334 -1.62 10.44 -9.86
C GLY A 334 -0.10 10.44 -9.97
N GLY A 335 0.55 11.54 -9.61
CA GLY A 335 2.00 11.68 -9.59
C GLY A 335 2.65 11.75 -10.98
N ARG A 336 3.97 11.58 -11.03
CA ARG A 336 4.75 11.71 -12.28
C ARG A 336 4.44 10.66 -13.33
N VAL A 337 4.00 9.47 -12.92
CA VAL A 337 3.65 8.37 -13.82
C VAL A 337 2.58 8.75 -14.83
N VAL A 338 1.60 9.59 -14.48
CA VAL A 338 0.55 9.99 -15.43
C VAL A 338 1.09 10.85 -16.57
N HIS A 339 2.15 11.62 -16.32
CA HIS A 339 2.86 12.36 -17.40
C HIS A 339 3.62 11.42 -18.32
N HIS A 340 4.24 10.37 -17.79
CA HIS A 340 4.88 9.32 -18.60
C HIS A 340 3.85 8.55 -19.40
N LEU A 341 2.70 8.20 -18.84
CA LEU A 341 1.61 7.56 -19.57
C LEU A 341 1.12 8.44 -20.72
N LYS A 342 0.95 9.76 -20.50
CA LYS A 342 0.58 10.71 -21.57
C LYS A 342 1.61 10.74 -22.70
N ALA A 343 2.92 10.62 -22.39
CA ALA A 343 4.00 10.67 -23.38
C ALA A 343 4.23 9.34 -24.13
N PHE A 344 4.06 8.21 -23.45
CA PHE A 344 4.51 6.92 -23.94
C PHE A 344 3.38 5.95 -24.31
N ALA A 345 2.20 6.02 -23.68
CA ALA A 345 1.09 5.14 -23.99
C ALA A 345 0.55 5.28 -25.44
N PRO A 346 0.61 6.45 -26.12
CA PRO A 346 0.20 6.56 -27.52
C PRO A 346 1.14 5.88 -28.53
N LYS A 347 2.28 5.35 -28.13
CA LYS A 347 3.32 4.80 -29.02
C LYS A 347 3.38 3.28 -28.94
N SER A 348 3.13 2.56 -30.03
CA SER A 348 3.01 1.10 -30.08
C SER A 348 4.32 0.33 -29.82
N ASN A 349 5.48 0.98 -29.97
CA ASN A 349 6.78 0.37 -29.62
C ASN A 349 7.06 0.31 -28.12
N ASN A 350 6.28 1.02 -27.30
CA ASN A 350 6.44 1.06 -25.85
C ASN A 350 5.65 -0.05 -25.14
N THR A 351 5.93 -0.23 -23.87
CA THR A 351 5.19 -1.12 -22.98
C THR A 351 4.88 -0.39 -21.69
N ILE A 352 3.63 -0.49 -21.23
CA ILE A 352 3.20 -0.15 -19.87
C ILE A 352 3.10 -1.46 -19.10
N LEU A 353 3.97 -1.63 -18.11
CA LEU A 353 4.05 -2.85 -17.32
C LEU A 353 3.51 -2.60 -15.93
N PHE A 354 2.34 -3.14 -15.64
CA PHE A 354 1.80 -3.16 -14.27
C PHE A 354 2.37 -4.32 -13.47
N VAL A 355 2.55 -4.10 -12.17
CA VAL A 355 3.07 -5.09 -11.24
C VAL A 355 2.19 -5.14 -9.99
N GLY A 356 1.71 -6.34 -9.65
CA GLY A 356 0.81 -6.56 -8.53
C GLY A 356 -0.64 -6.11 -8.78
N PHE A 357 -1.40 -5.97 -7.70
CA PHE A 357 -2.83 -5.70 -7.70
C PHE A 357 -3.20 -4.31 -8.25
N GLN A 358 -4.29 -4.24 -9.02
CA GLN A 358 -4.86 -2.99 -9.52
C GLN A 358 -6.31 -2.88 -9.04
N ALA A 359 -6.59 -1.95 -8.12
CA ALA A 359 -7.92 -1.78 -7.54
C ALA A 359 -8.94 -1.28 -8.57
N ALA A 360 -10.18 -1.74 -8.45
CA ALA A 360 -11.28 -1.31 -9.29
C ALA A 360 -11.46 0.21 -9.29
N GLY A 361 -11.76 0.78 -10.47
CA GLY A 361 -11.93 2.23 -10.66
C GLY A 361 -10.63 3.02 -10.79
N THR A 362 -9.47 2.36 -10.84
CA THR A 362 -8.18 3.00 -11.14
C THR A 362 -7.88 2.98 -12.63
N ARG A 363 -6.96 3.85 -13.09
CA ARG A 363 -6.50 3.83 -14.50
C ARG A 363 -5.74 2.54 -14.82
N GLY A 364 -4.99 2.01 -13.85
CA GLY A 364 -4.28 0.75 -14.01
C GLY A 364 -5.23 -0.40 -14.32
N ALA A 365 -6.31 -0.55 -13.54
CA ALA A 365 -7.34 -1.54 -13.79
C ALA A 365 -7.98 -1.35 -15.18
N ALA A 366 -8.40 -0.12 -15.52
CA ALA A 366 -9.01 0.16 -16.84
C ALA A 366 -8.08 -0.20 -18.00
N MET A 367 -6.77 0.09 -17.90
CA MET A 367 -5.78 -0.26 -18.93
C MET A 367 -5.59 -1.77 -19.08
N LEU A 368 -5.58 -2.51 -17.97
CA LEU A 368 -5.49 -3.98 -17.99
C LEU A 368 -6.76 -4.63 -18.53
N ASP A 369 -7.93 -4.01 -18.31
CA ASP A 369 -9.21 -4.44 -18.89
C ASP A 369 -9.35 -4.10 -20.38
N GLY A 370 -8.30 -3.54 -21.01
CA GLY A 370 -8.25 -3.29 -22.45
C GLY A 370 -8.86 -1.95 -22.90
N ALA A 371 -8.93 -0.95 -22.01
CA ALA A 371 -9.40 0.37 -22.39
C ALA A 371 -8.56 0.95 -23.56
N GLU A 372 -9.20 1.40 -24.61
CA GLU A 372 -8.55 2.03 -25.78
C GLU A 372 -7.98 3.42 -25.46
N SER A 373 -8.49 4.06 -24.41
CA SER A 373 -8.01 5.35 -23.92
C SER A 373 -8.29 5.53 -22.43
N VAL A 374 -7.47 6.34 -21.75
CA VAL A 374 -7.68 6.73 -20.35
C VAL A 374 -7.67 8.25 -20.20
N LYS A 375 -8.49 8.76 -19.27
CA LYS A 375 -8.55 10.19 -19.00
C LYS A 375 -7.40 10.63 -18.09
N ILE A 376 -6.52 11.51 -18.58
CA ILE A 376 -5.39 12.09 -17.86
C ILE A 376 -5.47 13.61 -18.01
N HIS A 377 -5.50 14.35 -16.90
CA HIS A 377 -5.57 15.83 -16.86
C HIS A 377 -6.67 16.42 -17.79
N GLY A 378 -7.85 15.79 -17.76
CA GLY A 378 -8.99 16.25 -18.57
C GLY A 378 -9.03 15.73 -20.02
N GLU A 379 -7.94 15.21 -20.57
CA GLU A 379 -7.81 14.71 -21.94
C GLU A 379 -7.88 13.18 -21.99
N TYR A 380 -8.42 12.61 -23.08
CA TYR A 380 -8.38 11.19 -23.37
C TYR A 380 -7.08 10.84 -24.10
N VAL A 381 -6.22 10.05 -23.44
CA VAL A 381 -4.94 9.59 -23.97
C VAL A 381 -5.12 8.20 -24.56
N PRO A 382 -4.86 7.99 -25.86
CA PRO A 382 -5.01 6.69 -26.49
C PRO A 382 -3.94 5.71 -26.00
N ILE A 383 -4.32 4.45 -25.84
CA ILE A 383 -3.44 3.36 -25.42
C ILE A 383 -3.10 2.53 -26.66
N ARG A 384 -1.88 2.73 -27.19
CA ARG A 384 -1.32 1.95 -28.31
C ARG A 384 -0.11 1.13 -27.88
N ALA A 385 0.50 1.47 -26.74
CA ALA A 385 1.55 0.69 -26.12
C ALA A 385 1.01 -0.69 -25.72
N ASN A 386 1.90 -1.69 -25.64
CA ASN A 386 1.50 -2.96 -25.04
C ASN A 386 1.25 -2.72 -23.55
N VAL A 387 0.16 -3.28 -23.04
CA VAL A 387 -0.14 -3.30 -21.61
C VAL A 387 0.08 -4.72 -21.11
N GLU A 388 0.98 -4.88 -20.16
CA GLU A 388 1.41 -6.17 -19.60
C GLU A 388 1.22 -6.16 -18.08
N LEU A 389 1.01 -7.34 -17.47
CA LEU A 389 0.90 -7.53 -16.04
C LEU A 389 1.83 -8.64 -15.57
N ILE A 390 2.57 -8.38 -14.50
CA ILE A 390 3.23 -9.41 -13.70
C ILE A 390 2.51 -9.49 -12.36
N SER A 391 1.63 -10.48 -12.20
CA SER A 391 0.71 -10.62 -11.08
C SER A 391 1.40 -11.14 -9.81
N ASN A 392 2.45 -11.94 -9.96
CA ASN A 392 3.17 -12.60 -8.86
C ASN A 392 4.23 -11.72 -8.18
N LEU A 393 4.33 -10.45 -8.57
CA LEU A 393 5.06 -9.41 -7.86
C LEU A 393 4.12 -8.63 -6.91
N SER A 394 3.25 -9.30 -6.18
CA SER A 394 2.44 -8.68 -5.12
C SER A 394 3.12 -8.82 -3.76
N ALA A 395 3.01 -7.78 -2.92
CA ALA A 395 3.49 -7.84 -1.53
C ALA A 395 2.54 -8.61 -0.61
N HIS A 396 1.26 -8.73 -1.01
CA HIS A 396 0.28 -9.49 -0.21
C HIS A 396 0.46 -10.99 -0.39
N ALA A 397 0.30 -11.72 0.68
CA ALA A 397 0.15 -13.16 0.65
C ALA A 397 -1.12 -13.57 -0.11
N ASP A 398 -1.08 -14.68 -0.83
CA ASP A 398 -2.27 -15.28 -1.41
C ASP A 398 -3.03 -16.13 -0.37
N TYR A 399 -4.23 -16.60 -0.74
CA TYR A 399 -5.07 -17.35 0.22
C TYR A 399 -4.39 -18.61 0.75
N SER A 400 -3.53 -19.28 -0.03
CA SER A 400 -2.81 -20.47 0.44
C SER A 400 -1.71 -20.10 1.43
N GLU A 401 -0.95 -19.05 1.15
CA GLU A 401 0.09 -18.52 2.03
C GLU A 401 -0.52 -18.02 3.36
N ILE A 402 -1.72 -17.39 3.31
CA ILE A 402 -2.47 -16.99 4.52
C ILE A 402 -2.94 -18.22 5.30
N LEU A 403 -3.50 -19.24 4.65
CA LEU A 403 -3.93 -20.46 5.33
C LEU A 403 -2.76 -21.20 6.00
N ASP A 404 -1.60 -21.23 5.36
CA ASP A 404 -0.38 -21.79 5.93
C ASP A 404 0.04 -21.02 7.20
N TRP A 405 -0.01 -19.68 7.16
CA TRP A 405 0.26 -18.84 8.32
C TRP A 405 -0.76 -19.06 9.45
N LEU A 406 -2.06 -19.16 9.12
CA LEU A 406 -3.13 -19.47 10.09
C LEU A 406 -2.94 -20.85 10.72
N GLY A 407 -2.35 -21.80 10.00
CA GLY A 407 -1.96 -23.12 10.52
C GLY A 407 -0.98 -23.08 11.70
N GLY A 408 -0.31 -21.96 11.93
CA GLY A 408 0.55 -21.72 13.10
C GLY A 408 -0.20 -21.40 14.40
N PHE A 409 -1.53 -21.20 14.36
CA PHE A 409 -2.32 -20.97 15.57
C PHE A 409 -2.52 -22.27 16.33
N GLU A 410 -2.19 -22.26 17.62
CA GLU A 410 -2.36 -23.42 18.53
C GLU A 410 -3.84 -23.63 18.89
N THR A 411 -4.64 -22.56 18.90
CA THR A 411 -6.08 -22.58 19.14
C THR A 411 -6.79 -21.64 18.15
N PRO A 412 -7.95 -22.07 17.60
CA PRO A 412 -8.73 -21.20 16.71
C PRO A 412 -9.22 -19.94 17.46
N PRO A 413 -9.26 -18.78 16.81
CA PRO A 413 -9.93 -17.61 17.34
C PRO A 413 -11.41 -17.88 17.62
N LYS A 414 -11.96 -17.27 18.65
CA LYS A 414 -13.41 -17.29 18.92
C LYS A 414 -14.20 -16.82 17.68
N LYS A 415 -13.62 -15.86 16.95
CA LYS A 415 -14.18 -15.36 15.69
C LYS A 415 -13.08 -14.68 14.83
N THR A 416 -13.13 -14.92 13.52
CA THR A 416 -12.30 -14.25 12.52
C THR A 416 -13.17 -13.32 11.69
N PHE A 417 -12.75 -12.06 11.54
CA PHE A 417 -13.41 -11.06 10.70
C PHE A 417 -12.61 -10.85 9.42
N ILE A 418 -13.22 -11.09 8.27
CA ILE A 418 -12.57 -10.87 6.97
C ILE A 418 -12.78 -9.42 6.56
N VAL A 419 -11.67 -8.74 6.35
CA VAL A 419 -11.59 -7.32 5.99
C VAL A 419 -10.59 -7.13 4.84
N HIS A 420 -10.42 -5.91 4.37
CA HIS A 420 -9.41 -5.53 3.37
C HIS A 420 -9.40 -6.46 2.15
N GLY A 421 -10.54 -6.58 1.48
CA GLY A 421 -10.73 -7.37 0.26
C GLY A 421 -11.95 -6.92 -0.51
N GLU A 422 -11.92 -7.07 -1.82
CA GLU A 422 -13.13 -6.92 -2.65
C GLU A 422 -14.12 -8.03 -2.29
N PRO A 423 -15.46 -7.84 -2.49
CA PRO A 423 -16.48 -8.78 -2.00
C PRO A 423 -16.24 -10.23 -2.39
N VAL A 424 -15.81 -10.46 -3.64
CA VAL A 424 -15.55 -11.82 -4.15
C VAL A 424 -14.32 -12.44 -3.48
N ALA A 425 -13.27 -11.66 -3.25
CA ALA A 425 -12.07 -12.15 -2.59
C ALA A 425 -12.30 -12.42 -1.10
N ALA A 426 -13.03 -11.53 -0.43
CA ALA A 426 -13.40 -11.70 0.98
C ALA A 426 -14.28 -12.95 1.21
N ASP A 427 -15.27 -13.17 0.35
CA ASP A 427 -16.14 -14.35 0.45
C ASP A 427 -15.39 -15.66 0.17
N ALA A 428 -14.50 -15.67 -0.84
CA ALA A 428 -13.64 -16.82 -1.11
C ALA A 428 -12.71 -17.14 0.07
N MET A 429 -12.08 -16.11 0.68
CA MET A 429 -11.24 -16.31 1.86
C MET A 429 -12.03 -16.86 3.05
N ARG A 430 -13.25 -16.37 3.29
CA ARG A 430 -14.16 -16.91 4.29
C ARG A 430 -14.38 -18.41 4.06
N HIS A 431 -14.74 -18.82 2.84
CA HIS A 431 -14.95 -20.22 2.49
C HIS A 431 -13.71 -21.08 2.72
N HIS A 432 -12.54 -20.62 2.28
CA HIS A 432 -11.29 -21.36 2.49
C HIS A 432 -10.99 -21.63 3.96
N ILE A 433 -11.23 -20.64 4.84
CA ILE A 433 -11.00 -20.81 6.28
C ILE A 433 -12.04 -21.74 6.90
N GLU A 434 -13.32 -21.58 6.55
CA GLU A 434 -14.40 -22.44 7.05
C GLU A 434 -14.21 -23.90 6.65
N GLU A 435 -13.84 -24.16 5.40
CA GLU A 435 -13.66 -25.52 4.87
C GLU A 435 -12.39 -26.21 5.39
N LYS A 436 -11.25 -25.49 5.42
CA LYS A 436 -9.96 -26.11 5.77
C LYS A 436 -9.64 -26.09 7.25
N MET A 437 -10.11 -25.08 7.98
CA MET A 437 -9.74 -24.87 9.38
C MET A 437 -10.93 -25.01 10.34
N HIS A 438 -12.15 -25.04 9.81
CA HIS A 438 -13.40 -25.10 10.58
C HIS A 438 -13.56 -23.96 11.60
N TRP A 439 -13.01 -22.79 11.29
CA TRP A 439 -13.10 -21.61 12.15
C TRP A 439 -14.42 -20.86 11.91
N LYS A 440 -14.84 -20.08 12.91
CA LYS A 440 -15.97 -19.15 12.78
C LYS A 440 -15.54 -17.88 12.09
N VAL A 441 -16.06 -17.64 10.89
CA VAL A 441 -15.67 -16.49 10.05
C VAL A 441 -16.87 -15.58 9.80
N VAL A 442 -16.65 -14.29 9.80
CA VAL A 442 -17.66 -13.25 9.54
C VAL A 442 -17.09 -12.22 8.57
N MET A 443 -17.87 -11.82 7.59
CA MET A 443 -17.60 -10.63 6.77
C MET A 443 -18.40 -9.46 7.35
N PRO A 444 -17.74 -8.51 8.02
CA PRO A 444 -18.44 -7.40 8.64
C PRO A 444 -18.89 -6.37 7.61
N GLU A 445 -20.00 -5.68 7.92
CA GLU A 445 -20.47 -4.55 7.13
C GLU A 445 -19.85 -3.23 7.62
N TYR A 446 -19.85 -2.23 6.74
CA TYR A 446 -19.43 -0.87 7.10
C TYR A 446 -20.32 -0.32 8.24
N LEU A 447 -19.70 0.24 9.27
CA LEU A 447 -20.31 0.73 10.52
C LEU A 447 -20.89 -0.35 11.44
N GLN A 448 -20.74 -1.62 11.11
CA GLN A 448 -21.14 -2.69 12.03
C GLN A 448 -20.30 -2.62 13.32
N THR A 449 -20.97 -2.80 14.46
CA THR A 449 -20.33 -2.93 15.77
C THR A 449 -20.58 -4.31 16.33
N VAL A 450 -19.55 -4.95 16.85
CA VAL A 450 -19.65 -6.27 17.50
C VAL A 450 -19.08 -6.21 18.92
N THR A 451 -19.71 -6.98 19.82
CA THR A 451 -19.19 -7.18 21.18
C THR A 451 -18.20 -8.35 21.16
N LEU A 452 -17.07 -8.16 21.81
CA LEU A 452 -15.99 -9.14 21.97
C LEU A 452 -15.98 -9.59 23.45
N ASP A 453 -16.35 -10.85 23.68
CA ASP A 453 -16.50 -11.44 25.02
C ASP A 453 -15.26 -12.21 25.45
#